data_17d6fa88c8b8b0fb1383a6e6040bd29b
#
_entry.id   17d6fa88c8b8b0fb1383a6e6040bd29b
#
_cell.length_a   1.000
_cell.length_b   1.000
_cell.length_c   1.000
_cell.angle_alpha   90.00
_cell.angle_beta   90.00
_cell.angle_gamma   90.00
#
_symmetry.space_group_name_H-M   'P 1'
#
loop_
_entity.id
_entity.type
_entity.pdbx_description
1 polymer ?
#
loop_
_entity_poly.entity_id
_entity_poly.type
_entity_poly.pdbx_seq_one_letter_code
_entity_poly.pdbx_strand_id
1 'polypeptide(L)' 'MPNYDNLGEVFKNLRTNRHISLKQISNERVSAAQISRFERGESDISLEKFLIALSNMHIEVSEFMDAVNNYQRTE' A
#
# COMPACT_ATOMS: atom_id res chain seq x y z
N MET A 1 -19.78 -1.83 4.46
CA MET A 1 -19.03 -1.75 3.19
C MET A 1 -17.69 -1.13 3.40
N PRO A 2 -16.63 -1.73 2.89
CA PRO A 2 -15.34 -1.06 2.95
C PRO A 2 -15.33 0.17 2.06
N ASN A 3 -14.61 1.15 2.51
CA ASN A 3 -14.39 2.37 1.75
C ASN A 3 -12.98 2.30 1.17
N TYR A 4 -12.88 2.28 -0.14
CA TYR A 4 -11.58 2.09 -0.80
C TYR A 4 -10.85 3.40 -1.08
N ASP A 5 -11.37 4.52 -0.56
CA ASP A 5 -10.74 5.81 -0.77
C ASP A 5 -9.41 5.95 -0.02
N ASN A 6 -9.19 5.10 0.97
CA ASN A 6 -8.02 5.21 1.85
C ASN A 6 -6.97 4.13 1.59
N LEU A 7 -6.97 3.53 0.40
CA LEU A 7 -6.06 2.42 0.12
C LEU A 7 -4.60 2.84 0.25
N GLY A 8 -4.26 4.03 -0.25
CA GLY A 8 -2.87 4.50 -0.16
C GLY A 8 -2.44 4.70 1.29
N GLU A 9 -3.33 5.22 2.10
CA GLU A 9 -3.02 5.46 3.51
C GLU A 9 -2.84 4.15 4.27
N VAL A 10 -3.69 3.17 3.99
CA VAL A 10 -3.57 1.85 4.60
C VAL A 10 -2.24 1.21 4.20
N PHE A 11 -1.90 1.32 2.91
CA PHE A 11 -0.64 0.81 2.41
C PHE A 11 0.54 1.44 3.15
N LYS A 12 0.51 2.76 3.29
CA LYS A 12 1.58 3.47 4.00
C LYS A 12 1.68 3.02 5.45
N ASN A 13 0.54 2.84 6.13
CA ASN A 13 0.54 2.42 7.51
C ASN A 13 1.15 1.03 7.67
N LEU A 14 0.79 0.12 6.77
CA LEU A 14 1.39 -1.22 6.82
C LEU A 14 2.89 -1.18 6.61
N ARG A 15 3.32 -0.37 5.66
CA ARG A 15 4.74 -0.25 5.35
C ARG A 15 5.51 0.35 6.53
N THR A 16 5.03 1.47 7.06
CA THR A 16 5.74 2.17 8.13
C THR A 16 5.73 1.38 9.43
N ASN A 17 4.64 0.66 9.71
CA ASN A 17 4.60 -0.18 10.90
C ASN A 17 5.64 -1.29 10.85
N ARG A 18 6.06 -1.69 9.68
CA ARG A 18 7.09 -2.70 9.51
C ARG A 18 8.47 -2.11 9.31
N HIS A 19 8.58 -0.77 9.41
CA HIS A 19 9.86 -0.06 9.24
C HIS A 19 10.49 -0.33 7.88
N ILE A 20 9.65 -0.39 6.85
CA ILE A 20 10.10 -0.64 5.48
C ILE A 20 10.10 0.69 4.73
N SER A 21 11.23 1.02 4.10
CA SER A 21 11.34 2.26 3.35
C SER A 21 10.75 2.09 1.94
N LEU A 22 10.41 3.22 1.32
CA LEU A 22 9.96 3.19 -0.07
C LEU A 22 11.02 2.60 -0.99
N LYS A 23 12.29 2.90 -0.70
CA LYS A 23 13.38 2.38 -1.51
C LYS A 23 13.44 0.86 -1.47
N GLN A 24 13.14 0.27 -0.32
CA GLN A 24 13.20 -1.18 -0.18
C GLN A 24 12.16 -1.91 -1.02
N ILE A 25 11.04 -1.27 -1.29
CA ILE A 25 9.97 -1.92 -2.05
C ILE A 25 9.93 -1.46 -3.50
N SER A 26 10.76 -0.49 -3.88
CA SER A 26 10.80 -0.05 -5.27
C SER A 26 11.75 -0.94 -6.06
N ASN A 27 11.51 -1.00 -7.36
CA ASN A 27 12.39 -1.72 -8.27
C ASN A 27 12.18 -1.15 -9.67
N GLU A 28 12.69 -1.83 -10.68
CA GLU A 28 12.59 -1.32 -12.05
C GLU A 28 11.16 -1.31 -12.57
N ARG A 29 10.26 -2.02 -11.93
CA ARG A 29 8.86 -2.08 -12.36
C ARG A 29 7.98 -1.07 -11.64
N VAL A 30 8.31 -0.71 -10.42
CA VAL A 30 7.54 0.26 -9.66
C VAL A 30 8.49 1.16 -8.90
N SER A 31 8.37 2.48 -9.13
CA SER A 31 9.30 3.45 -8.55
C SER A 31 8.82 3.91 -7.18
N ALA A 32 9.77 4.37 -6.37
CA ALA A 32 9.44 4.92 -5.06
C ALA A 32 8.54 6.14 -5.20
N ALA A 33 8.77 6.98 -6.20
CA ALA A 33 7.94 8.15 -6.41
C ALA A 33 6.50 7.76 -6.72
N GLN A 34 6.31 6.72 -7.50
CA GLN A 34 4.98 6.24 -7.86
C GLN A 34 4.24 5.73 -6.63
N ILE A 35 4.92 4.94 -5.80
CA ILE A 35 4.33 4.43 -4.58
C ILE A 35 4.00 5.58 -3.63
N SER A 36 4.90 6.55 -3.52
CA SER A 36 4.69 7.69 -2.65
C SER A 36 3.43 8.48 -3.04
N ARG A 37 3.24 8.71 -4.34
CA ARG A 37 2.04 9.41 -4.80
C ARG A 37 0.78 8.63 -4.52
N PHE A 38 0.84 7.30 -4.67
CA PHE A 38 -0.29 6.45 -4.33
C PHE A 38 -0.61 6.55 -2.83
N GLU A 39 0.41 6.52 -2.00
CA GLU A 39 0.22 6.59 -0.55
C GLU A 39 -0.41 7.91 -0.12
N ARG A 40 -0.12 8.98 -0.85
CA ARG A 40 -0.69 10.29 -0.52
C ARG A 40 -2.05 10.54 -1.16
N GLY A 41 -2.55 9.56 -1.92
CA GLY A 41 -3.82 9.72 -2.59
C GLY A 41 -3.76 10.62 -3.80
N GLU A 42 -2.58 10.90 -4.32
CA GLU A 42 -2.40 11.81 -5.45
C GLU A 42 -2.52 11.13 -6.80
N SER A 43 -2.36 9.82 -6.83
CA SER A 43 -2.52 9.07 -8.07
C SER A 43 -2.86 7.63 -7.75
N ASP A 44 -3.46 6.97 -8.73
CA ASP A 44 -3.73 5.54 -8.64
C ASP A 44 -2.47 4.77 -9.01
N ILE A 45 -2.49 3.49 -8.68
CA ILE A 45 -1.42 2.58 -9.04
C ILE A 45 -2.06 1.40 -9.76
N SER A 46 -1.39 0.86 -10.76
CA SER A 46 -1.92 -0.29 -11.46
C SER A 46 -1.94 -1.51 -10.54
N LEU A 47 -2.84 -2.44 -10.83
CA LEU A 47 -2.94 -3.66 -10.04
C LEU A 47 -1.61 -4.41 -10.04
N GLU A 48 -0.98 -4.51 -11.20
CA GLU A 48 0.30 -5.21 -11.29
C GLU A 48 1.34 -4.59 -10.37
N LYS A 49 1.46 -3.25 -10.43
CA LYS A 49 2.45 -2.57 -9.59
C LYS A 49 2.11 -2.67 -8.11
N PHE A 50 0.82 -2.61 -7.80
CA PHE A 50 0.38 -2.77 -6.42
C PHE A 50 0.77 -4.13 -5.87
N LEU A 51 0.52 -5.18 -6.65
CA LEU A 51 0.85 -6.55 -6.23
C LEU A 51 2.36 -6.73 -6.08
N ILE A 52 3.14 -6.13 -6.98
CA ILE A 52 4.59 -6.18 -6.88
C ILE A 52 5.05 -5.53 -5.57
N ALA A 53 4.49 -4.35 -5.26
CA ALA A 53 4.88 -3.64 -4.05
C ALA A 53 4.51 -4.44 -2.80
N LEU A 54 3.32 -5.04 -2.76
CA LEU A 54 2.93 -5.89 -1.64
C LEU A 54 3.88 -7.07 -1.50
N SER A 55 4.22 -7.70 -2.61
CA SER A 55 5.12 -8.84 -2.60
C SER A 55 6.48 -8.43 -2.04
N ASN A 56 6.94 -7.24 -2.39
CA ASN A 56 8.23 -6.74 -1.91
C ASN A 56 8.21 -6.45 -0.41
N MET A 57 7.02 -6.28 0.16
CA MET A 57 6.85 -6.13 1.61
C MET A 57 6.57 -7.45 2.30
N HIS A 58 6.46 -8.53 1.53
CA HIS A 58 6.09 -9.85 2.06
C HIS A 58 4.72 -9.83 2.74
N ILE A 59 3.80 -9.07 2.15
CA ILE A 59 2.43 -8.95 2.65
C ILE A 59 1.51 -9.57 1.62
N GLU A 60 0.60 -10.42 2.08
CA GLU A 60 -0.39 -11.04 1.21
C GLU A 60 -1.58 -10.11 1.01
N VAL A 61 -2.29 -10.29 -0.10
CA VAL A 61 -3.45 -9.46 -0.41
C VAL A 61 -4.50 -9.58 0.70
N SER A 62 -4.70 -10.79 1.22
CA SER A 62 -5.68 -10.97 2.31
C SER A 62 -5.31 -10.16 3.54
N GLU A 63 -4.03 -10.10 3.86
CA GLU A 63 -3.56 -9.30 4.98
C GLU A 63 -3.83 -7.82 4.74
N PHE A 64 -3.61 -7.36 3.51
CA PHE A 64 -3.90 -5.97 3.16
C PHE A 64 -5.39 -5.69 3.28
N MET A 65 -6.23 -6.60 2.80
CA MET A 65 -7.68 -6.39 2.88
C MET A 65 -8.17 -6.38 4.33
N ASP A 66 -7.57 -7.20 5.18
CA ASP A 66 -7.89 -7.14 6.60
C ASP A 66 -7.55 -5.77 7.18
N ALA A 67 -6.42 -5.22 6.79
CA ALA A 67 -6.03 -3.89 7.25
C ALA A 67 -7.00 -2.82 6.76
N VAL A 68 -7.47 -2.93 5.52
CA VAL A 68 -8.46 -2.01 4.99
C VAL A 68 -9.74 -2.07 5.82
N ASN A 69 -10.21 -3.26 6.11
CA ASN A 69 -11.44 -3.41 6.88
C ASN A 69 -11.29 -2.86 8.30
N ASN A 70 -10.15 -3.11 8.92
CA ASN A 70 -9.90 -2.62 10.27
C ASN A 70 -9.75 -1.10 10.30
N TYR A 71 -9.09 -0.54 9.29
CA TYR A 71 -8.89 0.90 9.21
C TYR A 71 -10.22 1.64 9.19
N GLN A 72 -11.19 1.08 8.48
CA GLN A 72 -12.48 1.74 8.35
C GLN A 72 -13.35 1.63 9.57
N ARG A 73 -12.97 0.80 10.51
CA ARG A 73 -13.72 0.63 11.75
C ARG A 73 -13.23 1.54 12.86
N THR A 74 -12.09 2.19 12.65
CA THR A 74 -11.58 3.13 13.65
C THR A 74 -12.22 4.48 13.40
N GLU A 75 -12.96 4.91 14.33
CA GLU A 75 -13.65 6.19 14.26
C GLU A 75 -13.08 7.13 15.27
#